data_f26330b76bffeb833a77ab5399ba8e25
#
_entry.id   f26330b76bffeb833a77ab5399ba8e25
#
_cell.length_a   1.000
_cell.length_b   1.000
_cell.length_c   1.000
_cell.angle_alpha   90.00
_cell.angle_beta   90.00
_cell.angle_gamma   90.00
#
_symmetry.space_group_name_H-M   'P 1'
#
loop_
_entity.id
_entity.type
_entity.pdbx_description
1 polymer ?
#
loop_
_entity_poly.entity_id
_entity_poly.type
_entity_poly.pdbx_seq_one_letter_code
_entity_poly.pdbx_strand_id
1 'polypeptide(L)'
;MKRKKMTQKNDYIQFVQSHNNKTNVYTTVYDFEYFTAKMPIEASVIIDRIFLDFDAHEDELDKAWRDVKVVMEMVVQNNYLHTLFFSGRGFHLFLFGKKTKDMRNVQTFFKQIKEYLIMKVGKENTLDERVGQTTRLRRVPNTVNMSSSDGEGNARYCVPLTVDDLSLD
;
A
#
# COMPACT_ATOMS: atom_id res chain seq x y z
N MET A 1 -6.09 15.87 9.28
CA MET A 1 -6.85 15.48 8.06
C MET A 1 -8.21 14.92 8.48
N LYS A 2 -9.34 15.41 7.91
CA LYS A 2 -10.67 14.86 8.21
C LYS A 2 -10.93 13.65 7.30
N ARG A 3 -11.31 12.51 7.88
CA ARG A 3 -11.73 11.32 7.14
C ARG A 3 -13.20 11.47 6.75
N LYS A 4 -13.56 11.07 5.52
CA LYS A 4 -14.94 11.03 5.05
C LYS A 4 -15.31 9.56 4.76
N LYS A 5 -16.44 9.12 5.29
CA LYS A 5 -17.01 7.82 4.95
C LYS A 5 -17.60 7.88 3.54
N MET A 6 -17.25 6.93 2.70
CA MET A 6 -17.82 6.72 1.37
C MET A 6 -18.52 5.38 1.33
N THR A 7 -19.80 5.38 1.00
CA THR A 7 -20.63 4.15 0.93
C THR A 7 -21.08 3.87 -0.50
N GLN A 8 -21.07 4.87 -1.36
CA GLN A 8 -21.49 4.75 -2.75
C GLN A 8 -20.27 4.94 -3.68
N LYS A 9 -20.19 4.07 -4.70
CA LYS A 9 -19.09 4.10 -5.69
C LYS A 9 -19.00 5.46 -6.39
N ASN A 10 -20.13 6.03 -6.77
CA ASN A 10 -20.16 7.31 -7.49
C ASN A 10 -19.65 8.47 -6.63
N ASP A 11 -20.01 8.53 -5.34
CA ASP A 11 -19.51 9.55 -4.42
C ASP A 11 -17.99 9.46 -4.27
N TYR A 12 -17.47 8.24 -4.21
CA TYR A 12 -16.03 8.00 -4.16
C TYR A 12 -15.32 8.51 -5.42
N ILE A 13 -15.84 8.16 -6.61
CA ILE A 13 -15.28 8.59 -7.88
C ILE A 13 -15.27 10.12 -7.98
N GLN A 14 -16.42 10.77 -7.71
CA GLN A 14 -16.52 12.22 -7.73
C GLN A 14 -15.58 12.90 -6.75
N PHE A 15 -15.44 12.35 -5.55
CA PHE A 15 -14.48 12.86 -4.56
C PHE A 15 -13.05 12.77 -5.07
N VAL A 16 -12.65 11.63 -5.62
CA VAL A 16 -11.30 11.45 -6.17
C VAL A 16 -11.05 12.43 -7.31
N GLN A 17 -11.97 12.52 -8.28
CA GLN A 17 -11.85 13.43 -9.42
C GLN A 17 -11.76 14.91 -9.01
N SER A 18 -12.56 15.34 -8.01
CA SER A 18 -12.58 16.72 -7.56
C SER A 18 -11.32 17.14 -6.78
N HIS A 19 -10.57 16.19 -6.22
CA HIS A 19 -9.38 16.44 -5.40
C HIS A 19 -8.06 16.06 -6.10
N ASN A 20 -8.10 15.19 -7.11
CA ASN A 20 -6.92 14.83 -7.88
C ASN A 20 -6.31 16.07 -8.55
N ASN A 21 -4.98 16.14 -8.64
CA ASN A 21 -4.21 17.32 -9.11
C ASN A 21 -4.32 18.58 -8.23
N LYS A 22 -5.05 18.54 -7.11
CA LYS A 22 -5.16 19.66 -6.17
C LYS A 22 -4.56 19.33 -4.81
N THR A 23 -4.65 18.06 -4.43
CA THR A 23 -4.12 17.54 -3.16
C THR A 23 -3.84 16.05 -3.28
N ASN A 24 -3.02 15.53 -2.39
CA ASN A 24 -2.84 14.09 -2.25
C ASN A 24 -4.14 13.41 -1.81
N VAL A 25 -4.57 12.37 -2.52
CA VAL A 25 -5.79 11.62 -2.23
C VAL A 25 -5.44 10.27 -1.63
N TYR A 26 -5.99 9.99 -0.45
CA TYR A 26 -5.76 8.76 0.29
C TYR A 26 -7.06 8.03 0.61
N THR A 27 -6.97 6.71 0.74
CA THR A 27 -8.02 5.86 1.29
C THR A 27 -7.44 4.98 2.40
N THR A 28 -8.29 4.37 3.22
CA THR A 28 -7.87 3.36 4.20
C THR A 28 -7.37 2.11 3.49
N VAL A 29 -6.39 1.42 4.08
CA VAL A 29 -5.93 0.11 3.61
C VAL A 29 -7.02 -0.93 3.82
N TYR A 30 -7.68 -0.89 4.96
CA TYR A 30 -8.72 -1.84 5.37
C TYR A 30 -10.11 -1.24 5.27
N ASP A 31 -11.11 -2.10 5.14
CA ASP A 31 -12.52 -1.75 5.22
C ASP A 31 -13.00 -1.77 6.69
N PHE A 32 -14.16 -1.17 6.95
CA PHE A 32 -14.75 -1.07 8.28
C PHE A 32 -16.25 -1.37 8.20
N GLU A 33 -16.77 -2.21 9.12
CA GLU A 33 -18.20 -2.55 9.15
C GLU A 33 -19.05 -1.32 9.48
N TYR A 34 -18.56 -0.48 10.38
CA TYR A 34 -19.26 0.75 10.76
C TYR A 34 -18.28 1.90 11.04
N PHE A 35 -18.80 3.09 10.95
CA PHE A 35 -18.09 4.32 11.28
C PHE A 35 -19.00 5.18 12.14
N THR A 36 -18.76 5.23 13.44
CA THR A 36 -19.55 6.02 14.40
C THR A 36 -18.62 6.85 15.28
N ALA A 37 -19.12 8.00 15.77
CA ALA A 37 -18.37 8.80 16.73
C ALA A 37 -18.30 8.19 18.14
N LYS A 38 -19.07 7.11 18.40
CA LYS A 38 -19.22 6.51 19.72
C LYS A 38 -18.27 5.34 19.99
N MET A 39 -17.64 4.78 18.95
CA MET A 39 -16.76 3.62 19.09
C MET A 39 -15.46 3.83 18.30
N PRO A 40 -14.34 3.31 18.80
CA PRO A 40 -13.09 3.31 18.03
C PRO A 40 -13.29 2.62 16.67
N ILE A 41 -12.82 3.24 15.61
CA ILE A 41 -12.95 2.69 14.25
C ILE A 41 -12.29 1.32 14.14
N GLU A 42 -11.23 1.09 14.89
CA GLU A 42 -10.46 -0.14 14.94
C GLU A 42 -11.30 -1.35 15.37
N ALA A 43 -12.36 -1.12 16.15
CA ALA A 43 -13.28 -2.18 16.59
C ALA A 43 -14.12 -2.80 15.46
N SER A 44 -14.20 -2.12 14.31
CA SER A 44 -15.00 -2.55 13.15
C SER A 44 -14.16 -2.91 11.92
N VAL A 45 -12.85 -3.03 12.07
CA VAL A 45 -11.95 -3.32 10.94
C VAL A 45 -12.24 -4.70 10.34
N ILE A 46 -12.22 -4.76 9.02
CA ILE A 46 -12.26 -5.98 8.22
C ILE A 46 -10.90 -6.12 7.55
N ILE A 47 -10.15 -7.13 7.96
CA ILE A 47 -8.81 -7.41 7.46
C ILE A 47 -8.92 -8.57 6.48
N ASP A 48 -8.74 -8.31 5.20
CA ASP A 48 -8.77 -9.31 4.13
C ASP A 48 -7.49 -9.28 3.29
N ARG A 49 -6.53 -8.47 3.71
CA ARG A 49 -5.26 -8.25 3.00
C ARG A 49 -4.14 -7.89 3.95
N ILE A 50 -2.91 -8.14 3.52
CA ILE A 50 -1.70 -7.59 4.10
C ILE A 50 -1.23 -6.47 3.19
N PHE A 51 -0.88 -5.35 3.75
CA PHE A 51 -0.34 -4.20 3.04
C PHE A 51 1.14 -4.06 3.35
N LEU A 52 1.95 -4.00 2.33
CA LEU A 52 3.37 -3.75 2.40
C LEU A 52 3.66 -2.42 1.69
N ASP A 53 4.38 -1.55 2.36
CA ASP A 53 4.75 -0.22 1.87
C ASP A 53 6.28 -0.15 1.76
N PHE A 54 6.78 -0.09 0.54
CA PHE A 54 8.20 0.09 0.24
C PHE A 54 8.42 1.57 -0.07
N ASP A 55 8.83 2.34 0.92
CA ASP A 55 8.96 3.79 0.80
C ASP A 55 10.40 4.18 0.45
N ALA A 56 10.58 4.75 -0.74
CA ALA A 56 11.85 5.32 -1.14
C ALA A 56 11.98 6.73 -0.55
N HIS A 57 12.92 6.91 0.37
CA HIS A 57 13.32 8.23 0.83
C HIS A 57 14.35 8.80 -0.14
N GLU A 58 14.14 10.06 -0.60
CA GLU A 58 15.05 10.77 -1.51
C GLU A 58 15.60 9.81 -2.60
N ASP A 59 16.16 9.93 -3.53
CA ASP A 59 16.62 9.16 -4.68
C ASP A 59 16.83 7.61 -4.53
N GLU A 60 16.22 6.97 -3.50
CA GLU A 60 16.32 5.51 -3.25
C GLU A 60 15.28 4.65 -3.99
N LEU A 61 14.70 5.14 -5.09
CA LEU A 61 13.67 4.40 -5.83
C LEU A 61 14.17 3.03 -6.33
N ASP A 62 15.43 2.97 -6.78
CA ASP A 62 16.04 1.70 -7.22
C ASP A 62 16.16 0.68 -6.08
N LYS A 63 16.40 1.16 -4.86
CA LYS A 63 16.43 0.30 -3.68
C LYS A 63 15.04 -0.25 -3.34
N ALA A 64 14.00 0.61 -3.38
CA ALA A 64 12.62 0.17 -3.20
C ALA A 64 12.17 -0.79 -4.31
N TRP A 65 12.61 -0.54 -5.54
CA TRP A 65 12.38 -1.44 -6.67
C TRP A 65 13.00 -2.82 -6.46
N ARG A 66 14.27 -2.88 -6.07
CA ARG A 66 14.95 -4.13 -5.73
C ARG A 66 14.23 -4.87 -4.60
N ASP A 67 13.86 -4.17 -3.54
CA ASP A 67 13.26 -4.76 -2.36
C ASP A 67 11.87 -5.34 -2.66
N VAL A 68 11.04 -4.63 -3.44
CA VAL A 68 9.73 -5.15 -3.85
C VAL A 68 9.86 -6.34 -4.80
N LYS A 69 10.84 -6.34 -5.72
CA LYS A 69 11.10 -7.51 -6.60
C LYS A 69 11.40 -8.76 -5.81
N VAL A 70 12.28 -8.68 -4.83
CA VAL A 70 12.63 -9.82 -3.95
C VAL A 70 11.39 -10.40 -3.25
N VAL A 71 10.49 -9.53 -2.76
CA VAL A 71 9.25 -10.02 -2.14
C VAL A 71 8.28 -10.57 -3.19
N MET A 72 8.21 -9.97 -4.38
CA MET A 72 7.36 -10.44 -5.48
C MET A 72 7.77 -11.81 -6.01
N GLU A 73 9.06 -12.13 -6.07
CA GLU A 73 9.53 -13.49 -6.39
C GLU A 73 8.89 -14.52 -5.45
N MET A 74 8.95 -14.30 -4.15
CA MET A 74 8.32 -15.17 -3.15
C MET A 74 6.80 -15.23 -3.31
N VAL A 75 6.14 -14.09 -3.60
CA VAL A 75 4.69 -13.98 -3.80
C VAL A 75 4.23 -14.80 -5.00
N VAL A 76 4.95 -14.69 -6.12
CA VAL A 76 4.65 -15.43 -7.36
C VAL A 76 4.92 -16.92 -7.20
N GLN A 77 6.07 -17.31 -6.62
CA GLN A 77 6.42 -18.72 -6.36
C GLN A 77 5.40 -19.43 -5.48
N ASN A 78 4.79 -18.74 -4.53
CA ASN A 78 3.78 -19.30 -3.64
C ASN A 78 2.34 -19.09 -4.12
N ASN A 79 2.12 -18.54 -5.32
CA ASN A 79 0.81 -18.25 -5.91
C ASN A 79 -0.10 -17.40 -5.00
N TYR A 80 0.46 -16.46 -4.25
CA TYR A 80 -0.35 -15.55 -3.44
C TYR A 80 -1.13 -14.57 -4.33
N LEU A 81 -2.43 -14.44 -4.07
CA LEU A 81 -3.25 -13.42 -4.73
C LEU A 81 -2.78 -12.03 -4.29
N HIS A 82 -2.42 -11.20 -5.25
CA HIS A 82 -1.79 -9.91 -4.98
C HIS A 82 -2.21 -8.80 -5.94
N THR A 83 -1.94 -7.57 -5.55
CA THR A 83 -1.87 -6.40 -6.45
C THR A 83 -0.70 -5.52 -6.05
N LEU A 84 -0.04 -4.96 -7.06
CA LEU A 84 1.10 -4.07 -6.88
C LEU A 84 0.81 -2.70 -7.49
N PHE A 85 1.28 -1.64 -6.84
CA PHE A 85 1.18 -0.26 -7.33
C PHE A 85 2.52 0.45 -7.14
N PHE A 86 2.91 1.25 -8.12
CA PHE A 86 3.84 2.34 -7.89
C PHE A 86 3.08 3.48 -7.22
N SER A 87 3.55 3.99 -6.09
CA SER A 87 2.86 5.03 -5.30
C SER A 87 3.24 6.46 -5.71
N GLY A 88 4.15 6.59 -6.70
CA GLY A 88 4.79 7.85 -7.10
C GLY A 88 6.12 8.10 -6.40
N ARG A 89 6.41 7.39 -5.29
CA ARG A 89 7.69 7.51 -4.55
C ARG A 89 8.26 6.17 -4.11
N GLY A 90 7.46 5.11 -4.15
CA GLY A 90 7.81 3.77 -3.74
C GLY A 90 6.74 2.80 -4.23
N PHE A 91 6.54 1.68 -3.52
CA PHE A 91 5.63 0.63 -3.98
C PHE A 91 4.69 0.17 -2.88
N HIS A 92 3.44 -0.06 -3.25
CA HIS A 92 2.40 -0.63 -2.40
C HIS A 92 2.06 -2.03 -2.88
N LEU A 93 2.37 -3.04 -2.10
CA LEU A 93 2.00 -4.43 -2.39
C LEU A 93 0.89 -4.89 -1.45
N PHE A 94 -0.17 -5.47 -2.01
CA PHE A 94 -1.27 -6.08 -1.28
C PHE A 94 -1.27 -7.58 -1.50
N LEU A 95 -1.31 -8.34 -0.42
CA LEU A 95 -1.50 -9.78 -0.44
C LEU A 95 -2.87 -10.10 0.14
N PHE A 96 -3.75 -10.72 -0.64
CA PHE A 96 -5.13 -10.98 -0.25
C PHE A 96 -5.27 -12.31 0.47
N GLY A 97 -6.13 -12.34 1.48
CA GLY A 97 -6.39 -13.52 2.29
C GLY A 97 -7.84 -13.62 2.76
N LYS A 98 -8.11 -14.53 3.65
CA LYS A 98 -9.43 -14.67 4.26
C LYS A 98 -9.72 -13.51 5.20
N LYS A 99 -10.97 -13.04 5.21
CA LYS A 99 -11.42 -11.98 6.13
C LYS A 99 -11.25 -12.39 7.58
N THR A 100 -10.70 -11.49 8.38
CA THR A 100 -10.51 -11.64 9.83
C THR A 100 -10.66 -10.29 10.52
N LYS A 101 -10.82 -10.31 11.84
CA LYS A 101 -10.69 -9.14 12.72
C LYS A 101 -9.40 -9.20 13.55
N ASP A 102 -8.64 -10.27 13.41
CA ASP A 102 -7.43 -10.53 14.20
C ASP A 102 -6.17 -10.05 13.46
N MET A 103 -5.60 -8.97 13.95
CA MET A 103 -4.35 -8.40 13.43
C MET A 103 -3.11 -9.26 13.72
N ARG A 104 -3.15 -10.20 14.66
CA ARG A 104 -1.97 -11.00 15.03
C ARG A 104 -1.45 -11.81 13.84
N ASN A 105 -2.35 -12.38 13.04
CA ASN A 105 -1.96 -13.13 11.84
C ASN A 105 -1.26 -12.23 10.81
N VAL A 106 -1.76 -11.00 10.62
CA VAL A 106 -1.14 -10.01 9.73
C VAL A 106 0.26 -9.64 10.23
N GLN A 107 0.39 -9.38 11.53
CA GLN A 107 1.67 -9.02 12.15
C GLN A 107 2.68 -10.17 12.07
N THR A 108 2.24 -11.42 12.29
CA THR A 108 3.09 -12.61 12.17
C THR A 108 3.60 -12.77 10.74
N PHE A 109 2.71 -12.68 9.75
CA PHE A 109 3.10 -12.84 8.35
C PHE A 109 3.99 -11.67 7.88
N PHE A 110 3.68 -10.45 8.32
CA PHE A 110 4.53 -9.28 8.06
C PHE A 110 5.96 -9.49 8.59
N LYS A 111 6.07 -10.01 9.82
CA LYS A 111 7.38 -10.33 10.42
C LYS A 111 8.15 -11.35 9.58
N GLN A 112 7.49 -12.40 9.08
CA GLN A 112 8.11 -13.39 8.20
C GLN A 112 8.62 -12.78 6.89
N ILE A 113 7.82 -11.90 6.25
CA ILE A 113 8.24 -11.18 5.05
C ILE A 113 9.45 -10.28 5.35
N LYS A 114 9.42 -9.57 6.46
CA LYS A 114 10.53 -8.70 6.88
C LYS A 114 11.81 -9.51 7.11
N GLU A 115 11.73 -10.64 7.80
CA GLU A 115 12.87 -11.54 8.03
C GLU A 115 13.42 -12.10 6.71
N TYR A 116 12.53 -12.51 5.79
CA TYR A 116 12.91 -12.95 4.45
C TYR A 116 13.64 -11.83 3.68
N LEU A 117 13.10 -10.61 3.68
CA LEU A 117 13.70 -9.47 3.01
C LEU A 117 15.09 -9.13 3.61
N ILE A 118 15.21 -9.12 4.93
CA ILE A 118 16.50 -8.89 5.62
C ILE A 118 17.53 -9.95 5.22
N MET A 119 17.13 -11.19 5.11
CA MET A 119 18.01 -12.29 4.68
C MET A 119 18.52 -12.10 3.24
N LYS A 120 17.68 -11.55 2.35
CA LYS A 120 18.00 -11.37 0.93
C LYS A 120 18.77 -10.09 0.62
N VAL A 121 18.40 -8.97 1.23
CA VAL A 121 18.93 -7.63 0.89
C VAL A 121 19.59 -6.90 2.05
N GLY A 122 19.52 -7.46 3.27
CA GLY A 122 20.11 -6.84 4.47
C GLY A 122 19.09 -6.02 5.28
N LYS A 123 19.60 -5.47 6.39
CA LYS A 123 18.75 -4.71 7.35
C LYS A 123 18.29 -3.35 6.81
N GLU A 124 19.09 -2.75 5.94
CA GLU A 124 18.76 -1.47 5.31
C GLU A 124 17.86 -1.68 4.08
N ASN A 125 16.61 -2.01 4.33
CA ASN A 125 15.59 -2.16 3.31
C ASN A 125 14.51 -1.07 3.44
N THR A 126 13.70 -0.92 2.40
CA THR A 126 12.71 0.18 2.27
C THR A 126 11.33 -0.17 2.80
N LEU A 127 11.14 -1.36 3.39
CA LEU A 127 9.85 -1.80 3.92
C LEU A 127 9.49 -1.01 5.19
N ASP A 128 8.39 -0.24 5.15
CA ASP A 128 7.90 0.53 6.30
C ASP A 128 7.37 -0.40 7.41
N GLU A 129 7.98 -0.30 8.60
CA GLU A 129 7.64 -1.13 9.75
C GLU A 129 6.26 -0.83 10.38
N ARG A 130 5.64 0.31 10.02
CA ARG A 130 4.35 0.77 10.58
C ARG A 130 3.13 0.09 9.96
N VAL A 131 3.31 -0.99 9.23
CA VAL A 131 2.27 -1.69 8.47
C VAL A 131 1.16 -2.29 9.34
N GLY A 132 1.44 -2.63 10.59
CA GLY A 132 0.48 -3.24 11.52
C GLY A 132 -0.64 -2.32 12.04
N GLN A 133 -0.84 -1.13 11.48
CA GLN A 133 -1.87 -0.19 11.93
C GLN A 133 -3.17 -0.37 11.14
N THR A 134 -4.27 -0.66 11.85
CA THR A 134 -5.61 -0.82 11.25
C THR A 134 -6.12 0.42 10.54
N THR A 135 -5.64 1.60 10.94
CA THR A 135 -6.04 2.89 10.37
C THR A 135 -5.08 3.43 9.31
N ARG A 136 -4.16 2.57 8.81
CA ARG A 136 -3.20 2.95 7.78
C ARG A 136 -3.90 3.48 6.54
N LEU A 137 -3.34 4.53 5.96
CA LEU A 137 -3.78 5.11 4.70
C LEU A 137 -2.84 4.69 3.58
N ARG A 138 -3.41 4.53 2.39
CA ARG A 138 -2.68 4.36 1.14
C ARG A 138 -3.12 5.39 0.12
N ARG A 139 -2.27 5.69 -0.83
CA ARG A 139 -2.62 6.55 -1.96
C ARG A 139 -3.67 5.86 -2.85
N VAL A 140 -4.61 6.64 -3.35
CA VAL A 140 -5.62 6.14 -4.29
C VAL A 140 -4.96 5.93 -5.66
N PRO A 141 -5.15 4.76 -6.31
CA PRO A 141 -4.67 4.54 -7.67
C PRO A 141 -5.19 5.58 -8.67
N ASN A 142 -4.39 5.86 -9.69
CA ASN A 142 -4.64 6.85 -10.73
C ASN A 142 -4.76 8.30 -10.20
N THR A 143 -4.16 8.58 -9.04
CA THR A 143 -4.05 9.94 -8.51
C THR A 143 -2.60 10.41 -8.48
N VAL A 144 -2.43 11.72 -8.58
CA VAL A 144 -1.13 12.37 -8.54
C VAL A 144 -0.53 12.29 -7.14
N ASN A 145 0.77 12.03 -7.08
CA ASN A 145 1.56 12.25 -5.89
C ASN A 145 2.11 13.69 -5.91
N MET A 146 1.42 14.58 -5.20
CA MET A 146 1.81 16.00 -5.11
C MET A 146 3.12 16.23 -4.34
N SER A 147 3.67 15.18 -3.73
CA SER A 147 4.91 15.26 -2.93
C SER A 147 6.12 14.67 -3.66
N SER A 148 5.96 14.27 -4.92
CA SER A 148 7.05 13.72 -5.72
C SER A 148 6.92 14.09 -7.19
N SER A 149 8.06 14.30 -7.85
CA SER A 149 8.18 14.51 -9.28
C SER A 149 9.27 13.60 -9.84
N ASP A 150 9.31 13.46 -11.17
CA ASP A 150 10.47 12.88 -11.84
C ASP A 150 11.63 13.92 -11.92
N GLY A 151 12.75 13.49 -12.48
CA GLY A 151 13.94 14.37 -12.63
C GLY A 151 13.70 15.58 -13.55
N GLU A 152 12.61 15.61 -14.32
CA GLU A 152 12.20 16.71 -15.20
C GLU A 152 11.13 17.63 -14.58
N GLY A 153 10.70 17.31 -13.35
CA GLY A 153 9.66 18.06 -12.62
C GLY A 153 8.23 17.66 -12.95
N ASN A 154 8.01 16.59 -13.74
CA ASN A 154 6.68 16.10 -14.04
C ASN A 154 6.09 15.37 -12.82
N ALA A 155 4.78 15.52 -12.62
CA ALA A 155 4.07 14.87 -11.54
C ALA A 155 4.08 13.34 -11.70
N ARG A 156 4.39 12.62 -10.63
CA ARG A 156 4.26 11.15 -10.58
C ARG A 156 2.88 10.73 -10.14
N TYR A 157 2.41 9.61 -10.69
CA TYR A 157 1.09 9.05 -10.39
C TYR A 157 1.21 7.75 -9.62
N CYS A 158 0.18 7.44 -8.82
CA CYS A 158 -0.01 6.11 -8.29
C CYS A 158 -0.62 5.22 -9.38
N VAL A 159 0.14 4.27 -9.91
CA VAL A 159 -0.29 3.42 -11.02
C VAL A 159 -0.22 1.93 -10.65
N PRO A 160 -1.19 1.10 -11.11
CA PRO A 160 -1.09 -0.33 -10.97
C PRO A 160 0.08 -0.86 -11.79
N LEU A 161 0.73 -1.90 -11.28
CA LEU A 161 1.80 -2.64 -11.96
C LEU A 161 1.41 -4.11 -12.08
N THR A 162 1.91 -4.74 -13.12
CA THR A 162 1.82 -6.19 -13.36
C THR A 162 3.15 -6.87 -13.03
N VAL A 163 3.18 -8.20 -13.05
CA VAL A 163 4.43 -8.96 -12.88
C VAL A 163 5.40 -8.67 -14.04
N ASP A 164 4.86 -8.49 -15.26
CA ASP A 164 5.67 -8.19 -16.44
C ASP A 164 6.40 -6.84 -16.32
N ASP A 165 5.78 -5.85 -15.67
CA ASP A 165 6.42 -4.56 -15.40
C ASP A 165 7.64 -4.69 -14.49
N LEU A 166 7.72 -5.76 -13.68
CA LEU A 166 8.85 -6.04 -12.80
C LEU A 166 10.02 -6.72 -13.51
N SER A 167 9.84 -7.20 -14.75
CA SER A 167 10.83 -8.00 -15.47
C SER A 167 11.43 -9.09 -14.57
N LEU A 168 10.55 -9.89 -13.96
CA LEU A 168 10.95 -11.08 -13.20
C LEU A 168 11.24 -12.18 -14.22
N ASP A 169 12.49 -12.26 -14.69
CA ASP A 169 13.01 -13.32 -15.56
C ASP A 169 13.33 -14.59 -14.75
#